data_74253ffe09897a10f5f84e9ca7fcf545
#
_entry.id   74253ffe09897a10f5f84e9ca7fcf545
#
_cell.length_a   1.000
_cell.length_b   1.000
_cell.length_c   1.000
_cell.angle_alpha   90.00
_cell.angle_beta   90.00
_cell.angle_gamma   90.00
#
_symmetry.space_group_name_H-M   'P 1'
#
loop_
_entity.id
_entity.type
_entity.pdbx_description
1 polymer ?
#
loop_
_entity_poly.entity_id
_entity_poly.type
_entity_poly.pdbx_seq_one_letter_code
_entity_poly.pdbx_strand_id
1 'polypeptide(L)'
;MENPFIITGYIKPEYFCDRKQEAKRIITKITNGENIVIMAARRVGKSKLIDFCLDSPIIKDNFISISIDILRTSSINEFAFELGKAVFEQAARRSTKLLKMVVNTLKSINGCFGYDPISNTPTFNLSLGDISNPLYTLEEIFACLEQADKKCIVAIDEFQQIGYYPEKNMEAVLRTYIQRCSNANFIFSGSERHLITEMFSEKARPFYNSADIMNLDVIPIDRYTEFAIGLFHHFDKDIQAEAIALAYHTFGGNTYYIQKVMHEAFNQTDPKGVADSEMIDAIIRSLILDNDRKFSEILSRLTLPQKELLYAIAKAGMAKKITSAAFIKKHNLRSGSSVQSAIKKLLEYHLVSTSQATYYIDDQLMGLWLKM
;
A
#
# COMPACT_ATOMS: atom_id res chain seq x y z
N MET A 1 15.91 23.65 -6.76
CA MET A 1 16.03 22.40 -7.59
C MET A 1 15.10 21.38 -6.98
N GLU A 2 14.27 20.68 -7.80
CA GLU A 2 13.34 19.68 -7.28
C GLU A 2 14.13 18.40 -6.92
N ASN A 3 13.93 17.87 -5.71
CA ASN A 3 14.60 16.65 -5.27
C ASN A 3 14.00 15.43 -6.02
N PRO A 4 14.81 14.63 -6.73
CA PRO A 4 14.29 13.51 -7.53
C PRO A 4 13.88 12.29 -6.69
N PHE A 5 14.34 12.20 -5.42
CA PHE A 5 13.95 11.12 -4.50
C PHE A 5 12.62 11.46 -3.83
N ILE A 6 11.52 11.25 -4.55
CA ILE A 6 10.16 11.60 -4.14
C ILE A 6 9.66 10.57 -3.12
N ILE A 7 9.25 11.05 -1.93
CA ILE A 7 8.74 10.23 -0.83
C ILE A 7 7.22 10.09 -0.93
N THR A 8 6.52 11.19 -1.25
CA THR A 8 5.05 11.26 -1.32
C THR A 8 4.60 11.98 -2.58
N GLY A 9 3.37 11.72 -3.01
CA GLY A 9 2.80 12.38 -4.20
C GLY A 9 3.12 11.64 -5.51
N TYR A 10 3.00 12.36 -6.62
CA TYR A 10 3.21 11.82 -7.95
C TYR A 10 4.72 11.64 -8.24
N ILE A 11 5.08 10.49 -8.77
CA ILE A 11 6.46 10.18 -9.19
C ILE A 11 6.51 10.24 -10.71
N LYS A 12 7.34 11.15 -11.25
CA LYS A 12 7.58 11.22 -12.68
C LYS A 12 8.22 9.92 -13.19
N PRO A 13 7.93 9.47 -14.42
CA PRO A 13 8.49 8.23 -14.95
C PRO A 13 10.02 8.13 -14.91
N GLU A 14 10.71 9.26 -15.08
CA GLU A 14 12.17 9.34 -14.99
C GLU A 14 12.73 9.12 -13.57
N TYR A 15 11.91 9.36 -12.54
CA TYR A 15 12.27 9.18 -11.12
C TYR A 15 11.68 7.90 -10.53
N PHE A 16 11.10 7.05 -11.37
CA PHE A 16 10.56 5.76 -10.95
C PHE A 16 11.63 4.67 -11.04
N CYS A 17 12.08 4.17 -9.87
CA CYS A 17 13.15 3.18 -9.83
C CYS A 17 12.67 1.81 -10.31
N ASP A 18 13.34 1.29 -11.35
CA ASP A 18 13.14 -0.06 -11.89
C ASP A 18 11.67 -0.48 -12.06
N ARG A 19 11.30 -1.72 -11.81
CA ARG A 19 9.93 -2.26 -11.94
C ARG A 19 9.38 -2.29 -13.38
N LYS A 20 10.23 -2.07 -14.38
CA LYS A 20 9.79 -2.05 -15.79
C LYS A 20 9.21 -3.39 -16.25
N GLN A 21 9.77 -4.50 -15.74
CA GLN A 21 9.28 -5.84 -16.07
C GLN A 21 7.93 -6.12 -15.38
N GLU A 22 7.82 -5.77 -14.10
CA GLU A 22 6.58 -5.91 -13.35
C GLU A 22 5.49 -5.01 -13.94
N ALA A 23 5.79 -3.76 -14.25
CA ALA A 23 4.84 -2.84 -14.89
C ALA A 23 4.38 -3.39 -16.24
N LYS A 24 5.31 -3.87 -17.10
CA LYS A 24 4.96 -4.49 -18.38
C LYS A 24 4.05 -5.70 -18.20
N ARG A 25 4.33 -6.58 -17.21
CA ARG A 25 3.50 -7.74 -16.89
C ARG A 25 2.10 -7.33 -16.46
N ILE A 26 1.98 -6.33 -15.55
CA ILE A 26 0.69 -5.82 -15.08
C ILE A 26 -0.11 -5.24 -16.26
N ILE A 27 0.49 -4.34 -17.04
CA ILE A 27 -0.16 -3.70 -18.18
C ILE A 27 -0.62 -4.77 -19.20
N THR A 28 0.25 -5.71 -19.56
CA THR A 28 -0.10 -6.78 -20.51
C THR A 28 -1.28 -7.60 -20.04
N LYS A 29 -1.27 -8.06 -18.79
CA LYS A 29 -2.35 -8.90 -18.25
C LYS A 29 -3.68 -8.16 -18.17
N ILE A 30 -3.68 -6.97 -17.59
CA ILE A 30 -4.91 -6.21 -17.41
C ILE A 30 -5.52 -5.76 -18.75
N THR A 31 -4.71 -5.42 -19.74
CA THR A 31 -5.18 -5.07 -21.08
C THR A 31 -5.69 -6.28 -21.87
N ASN A 32 -5.22 -7.48 -21.54
CA ASN A 32 -5.74 -8.74 -22.09
C ASN A 32 -7.03 -9.23 -21.40
N GLY A 33 -7.54 -8.50 -20.41
CA GLY A 33 -8.78 -8.87 -19.73
C GLY A 33 -8.58 -9.78 -18.52
N GLU A 34 -7.35 -9.94 -18.04
CA GLU A 34 -7.05 -10.73 -16.84
C GLU A 34 -7.07 -9.87 -15.60
N ASN A 35 -7.64 -10.38 -14.49
CA ASN A 35 -7.47 -9.76 -13.18
C ASN A 35 -6.11 -10.16 -12.57
N ILE A 36 -5.54 -9.27 -11.77
CA ILE A 36 -4.24 -9.50 -11.14
C ILE A 36 -4.28 -9.17 -9.64
N VAL A 37 -3.53 -9.93 -8.84
CA VAL A 37 -3.29 -9.68 -7.42
C VAL A 37 -1.82 -9.35 -7.21
N ILE A 38 -1.53 -8.19 -6.63
CA ILE A 38 -0.17 -7.77 -6.29
C ILE A 38 0.03 -7.92 -4.79
N MET A 39 0.85 -8.89 -4.40
CA MET A 39 1.22 -9.12 -3.01
C MET A 39 2.61 -8.55 -2.74
N ALA A 40 2.71 -7.67 -1.74
CA ALA A 40 3.98 -7.07 -1.35
C ALA A 40 4.02 -6.80 0.15
N ALA A 41 5.19 -6.81 0.76
CA ALA A 41 5.36 -6.25 2.08
C ALA A 41 4.99 -4.75 2.09
N ARG A 42 4.67 -4.21 3.26
CA ARG A 42 4.43 -2.77 3.40
C ARG A 42 5.64 -1.96 2.94
N ARG A 43 5.39 -0.82 2.27
CA ARG A 43 6.41 0.19 1.91
C ARG A 43 7.47 -0.27 0.88
N VAL A 44 7.17 -1.28 0.06
CA VAL A 44 8.04 -1.69 -1.07
C VAL A 44 7.65 -1.07 -2.41
N GLY A 45 6.75 -0.09 -2.41
CA GLY A 45 6.37 0.65 -3.61
C GLY A 45 5.20 0.07 -4.41
N LYS A 46 4.38 -0.82 -3.83
CA LYS A 46 3.22 -1.47 -4.48
C LYS A 46 2.24 -0.47 -5.11
N SER A 47 1.69 0.46 -4.31
CA SER A 47 0.71 1.45 -4.79
C SER A 47 1.30 2.36 -5.86
N LYS A 48 2.60 2.73 -5.74
CA LYS A 48 3.30 3.53 -6.76
C LYS A 48 3.51 2.78 -8.06
N LEU A 49 3.72 1.46 -8.02
CA LEU A 49 3.77 0.63 -9.23
C LEU A 49 2.40 0.58 -9.92
N ILE A 50 1.31 0.47 -9.16
CA ILE A 50 -0.05 0.52 -9.71
C ILE A 50 -0.31 1.88 -10.36
N ASP A 51 -0.04 3.00 -9.64
CA ASP A 51 -0.17 4.35 -10.18
C ASP A 51 0.62 4.51 -11.50
N PHE A 52 1.88 4.05 -11.52
CA PHE A 52 2.73 4.07 -12.71
C PHE A 52 2.13 3.29 -13.89
N CYS A 53 1.56 2.11 -13.63
CA CYS A 53 0.88 1.32 -14.66
C CYS A 53 -0.38 2.03 -15.18
N LEU A 54 -1.22 2.56 -14.29
CA LEU A 54 -2.45 3.27 -14.64
C LEU A 54 -2.16 4.57 -15.40
N ASP A 55 -1.02 5.18 -15.14
CA ASP A 55 -0.56 6.40 -15.82
C ASP A 55 0.10 6.14 -17.18
N SER A 56 0.34 4.88 -17.54
CA SER A 56 0.93 4.56 -18.85
C SER A 56 0.04 5.02 -20.01
N PRO A 57 0.62 5.48 -21.14
CA PRO A 57 -0.16 5.92 -22.30
C PRO A 57 -1.16 4.86 -22.78
N ILE A 58 -0.77 3.59 -22.78
CA ILE A 58 -1.63 2.48 -23.20
C ILE A 58 -2.92 2.43 -22.38
N ILE A 59 -2.83 2.63 -21.06
CA ILE A 59 -4.01 2.60 -20.19
C ILE A 59 -4.76 3.92 -20.25
N LYS A 60 -4.07 5.06 -20.14
CA LYS A 60 -4.73 6.39 -20.16
C LYS A 60 -5.57 6.62 -21.41
N ASP A 61 -5.09 6.20 -22.56
CA ASP A 61 -5.75 6.48 -23.83
C ASP A 61 -6.93 5.53 -24.10
N ASN A 62 -6.86 4.29 -23.62
CA ASN A 62 -7.80 3.23 -24.00
C ASN A 62 -8.75 2.78 -22.89
N PHE A 63 -8.45 3.06 -21.62
CA PHE A 63 -9.23 2.58 -20.48
C PHE A 63 -9.66 3.72 -19.56
N ILE A 64 -10.68 3.46 -18.75
CA ILE A 64 -11.07 4.29 -17.60
C ILE A 64 -10.44 3.64 -16.37
N SER A 65 -9.46 4.32 -15.75
CA SER A 65 -8.77 3.81 -14.56
C SER A 65 -9.34 4.41 -13.28
N ILE A 66 -9.75 3.56 -12.36
CA ILE A 66 -10.29 3.91 -11.06
C ILE A 66 -9.40 3.25 -10.00
N SER A 67 -8.98 4.01 -8.99
CA SER A 67 -8.14 3.48 -7.91
C SER A 67 -8.70 3.90 -6.56
N ILE A 68 -8.82 2.93 -5.65
CA ILE A 68 -9.24 3.14 -4.27
C ILE A 68 -8.30 2.44 -3.31
N ASP A 69 -8.10 3.03 -2.13
CA ASP A 69 -7.45 2.41 -0.98
C ASP A 69 -8.50 2.20 0.11
N ILE A 70 -8.74 0.94 0.45
CA ILE A 70 -9.78 0.57 1.41
C ILE A 70 -9.23 0.26 2.82
N LEU A 71 -7.96 0.59 3.11
CA LEU A 71 -7.35 0.35 4.42
C LEU A 71 -8.16 0.93 5.59
N ARG A 72 -8.79 2.08 5.38
CA ARG A 72 -9.55 2.78 6.42
C ARG A 72 -11.02 2.37 6.50
N THR A 73 -11.49 1.56 5.57
CA THR A 73 -12.88 1.13 5.54
C THR A 73 -13.12 -0.03 6.52
N SER A 74 -14.27 -0.05 7.15
CA SER A 74 -14.65 -1.03 8.16
C SER A 74 -15.99 -1.73 7.88
N SER A 75 -16.65 -1.39 6.77
CA SER A 75 -17.96 -1.90 6.38
C SER A 75 -18.19 -1.83 4.87
N ILE A 76 -19.20 -2.57 4.42
CA ILE A 76 -19.68 -2.50 3.03
C ILE A 76 -20.15 -1.10 2.64
N ASN A 77 -20.71 -0.35 3.60
CA ASN A 77 -21.13 1.06 3.39
C ASN A 77 -19.94 1.92 3.00
N GLU A 78 -18.86 1.84 3.78
CA GLU A 78 -17.64 2.61 3.53
C GLU A 78 -16.96 2.18 2.24
N PHE A 79 -16.95 0.90 1.93
CA PHE A 79 -16.46 0.37 0.65
C PHE A 79 -17.26 0.93 -0.54
N ALA A 80 -18.59 0.88 -0.47
CA ALA A 80 -19.46 1.41 -1.52
C ALA A 80 -19.29 2.94 -1.67
N PHE A 81 -19.11 3.64 -0.56
CA PHE A 81 -18.81 5.06 -0.54
C PHE A 81 -17.51 5.39 -1.29
N GLU A 82 -16.40 4.76 -0.94
CA GLU A 82 -15.10 5.01 -1.57
C GLU A 82 -15.12 4.66 -3.06
N LEU A 83 -15.72 3.52 -3.43
CA LEU A 83 -15.80 3.10 -4.83
C LEU A 83 -16.72 4.03 -5.64
N GLY A 84 -17.89 4.39 -5.11
CA GLY A 84 -18.82 5.31 -5.77
C GLY A 84 -18.23 6.70 -5.98
N LYS A 85 -17.53 7.22 -4.97
CA LYS A 85 -16.79 8.48 -5.05
C LYS A 85 -15.73 8.45 -6.15
N ALA A 86 -14.92 7.40 -6.19
CA ALA A 86 -13.86 7.26 -7.20
C ALA A 86 -14.41 7.13 -8.63
N VAL A 87 -15.53 6.41 -8.81
CA VAL A 87 -16.23 6.31 -10.11
C VAL A 87 -16.75 7.67 -10.55
N PHE A 88 -17.39 8.41 -9.64
CA PHE A 88 -17.89 9.75 -9.93
C PHE A 88 -16.78 10.74 -10.28
N GLU A 89 -15.70 10.81 -9.47
CA GLU A 89 -14.57 11.71 -9.73
C GLU A 89 -13.92 11.41 -11.08
N GLN A 90 -13.77 10.14 -11.42
CA GLN A 90 -13.18 9.74 -12.69
C GLN A 90 -14.09 10.11 -13.87
N ALA A 91 -15.41 9.96 -13.71
CA ALA A 91 -16.38 10.37 -14.72
C ALA A 91 -16.36 11.89 -14.94
N ALA A 92 -16.29 12.66 -13.84
CA ALA A 92 -16.25 14.13 -13.90
C ALA A 92 -14.99 14.65 -14.63
N ARG A 93 -13.84 13.98 -14.44
CA ARG A 93 -12.58 14.34 -15.10
C ARG A 93 -12.56 14.00 -16.58
N ARG A 94 -13.29 12.98 -17.03
CA ARG A 94 -13.19 12.46 -18.40
C ARG A 94 -14.17 13.07 -19.38
N SER A 95 -15.45 13.09 -19.08
CA SER A 95 -16.43 13.67 -19.99
C SER A 95 -17.78 13.93 -19.31
N THR A 96 -18.45 14.99 -19.79
CA THR A 96 -19.83 15.32 -19.35
C THR A 96 -20.82 14.20 -19.67
N LYS A 97 -20.60 13.44 -20.76
CA LYS A 97 -21.44 12.28 -21.14
C LYS A 97 -21.32 11.15 -20.10
N LEU A 98 -20.09 10.80 -19.74
CA LEU A 98 -19.83 9.77 -18.73
C LEU A 98 -20.39 10.18 -17.38
N LEU A 99 -20.17 11.43 -16.97
CA LEU A 99 -20.72 11.97 -15.73
C LEU A 99 -22.24 11.89 -15.67
N LYS A 100 -22.94 12.30 -16.74
CA LYS A 100 -24.40 12.19 -16.83
C LYS A 100 -24.88 10.74 -16.71
N MET A 101 -24.17 9.81 -17.34
CA MET A 101 -24.48 8.38 -17.21
C MET A 101 -24.36 7.91 -15.76
N VAL A 102 -23.24 8.24 -15.08
CA VAL A 102 -23.00 7.87 -13.68
C VAL A 102 -24.08 8.45 -12.77
N VAL A 103 -24.39 9.75 -12.89
CA VAL A 103 -25.46 10.41 -12.09
C VAL A 103 -26.82 9.76 -12.31
N ASN A 104 -27.15 9.39 -13.55
CA ASN A 104 -28.43 8.76 -13.87
C ASN A 104 -28.54 7.30 -13.39
N THR A 105 -27.39 6.61 -13.22
CA THR A 105 -27.33 5.22 -12.79
C THR A 105 -27.31 5.09 -11.28
N LEU A 106 -26.54 5.95 -10.57
CA LEU A 106 -26.41 5.95 -9.11
C LEU A 106 -27.61 6.64 -8.43
N LYS A 107 -28.78 6.02 -8.53
CA LYS A 107 -30.05 6.59 -8.00
C LYS A 107 -30.13 6.51 -6.48
N SER A 108 -29.53 5.51 -5.86
CA SER A 108 -29.52 5.30 -4.40
C SER A 108 -28.82 6.43 -3.64
N ILE A 109 -27.97 7.21 -4.30
CA ILE A 109 -27.21 8.32 -3.74
C ILE A 109 -27.40 9.62 -4.53
N ASN A 110 -28.50 9.74 -5.24
CA ASN A 110 -28.77 10.86 -6.15
C ASN A 110 -28.80 12.23 -5.45
N GLY A 111 -29.20 12.28 -4.18
CA GLY A 111 -29.19 13.52 -3.37
C GLY A 111 -27.79 14.06 -3.05
N CYS A 112 -26.74 13.27 -3.29
CA CYS A 112 -25.35 13.64 -3.01
C CYS A 112 -24.65 14.33 -4.18
N PHE A 113 -25.27 14.36 -5.36
CA PHE A 113 -24.73 15.04 -6.53
C PHE A 113 -25.12 16.52 -6.50
N GLY A 114 -24.14 17.38 -6.56
CA GLY A 114 -24.29 18.81 -6.62
C GLY A 114 -23.47 19.42 -7.74
N TYR A 115 -23.60 20.73 -7.89
CA TYR A 115 -22.84 21.54 -8.82
C TYR A 115 -22.41 22.82 -8.14
N ASP A 116 -21.11 23.08 -8.15
CA ASP A 116 -20.60 24.34 -7.63
C ASP A 116 -20.78 25.43 -8.71
N PRO A 117 -21.66 26.41 -8.48
CA PRO A 117 -21.94 27.45 -9.46
C PRO A 117 -20.77 28.41 -9.67
N ILE A 118 -19.81 28.46 -8.75
CA ILE A 118 -18.67 29.39 -8.81
C ILE A 118 -17.55 28.78 -9.64
N SER A 119 -17.18 27.53 -9.38
CA SER A 119 -16.11 26.83 -10.09
C SER A 119 -16.58 26.13 -11.37
N ASN A 120 -17.88 26.08 -11.61
CA ASN A 120 -18.53 25.34 -12.68
C ASN A 120 -18.15 23.84 -12.69
N THR A 121 -17.91 23.29 -11.49
CA THR A 121 -17.49 21.89 -11.31
C THR A 121 -18.59 21.08 -10.64
N PRO A 122 -18.79 19.82 -11.07
CA PRO A 122 -19.69 18.92 -10.36
C PRO A 122 -19.13 18.64 -8.95
N THR A 123 -20.01 18.70 -7.97
CA THR A 123 -19.70 18.38 -6.57
C THR A 123 -20.36 17.07 -6.18
N PHE A 124 -19.69 16.34 -5.34
CA PHE A 124 -20.17 15.08 -4.78
C PHE A 124 -20.09 15.15 -3.26
N ASN A 125 -21.25 15.43 -2.64
CA ASN A 125 -21.38 15.61 -1.19
C ASN A 125 -22.01 14.37 -0.56
N LEU A 126 -21.47 13.19 -0.84
CA LEU A 126 -21.89 11.94 -0.21
C LEU A 126 -21.36 11.88 1.22
N SER A 127 -22.25 11.58 2.16
CA SER A 127 -21.89 11.18 3.52
C SER A 127 -22.21 9.70 3.75
N LEU A 128 -21.56 9.08 4.73
CA LEU A 128 -21.80 7.67 5.05
C LEU A 128 -23.26 7.36 5.40
N GLY A 129 -23.98 8.34 5.98
CA GLY A 129 -25.39 8.21 6.33
C GLY A 129 -26.36 8.19 5.12
N ASP A 130 -25.89 8.59 3.94
CA ASP A 130 -26.73 8.66 2.73
C ASP A 130 -26.89 7.30 2.05
N ILE A 131 -26.05 6.31 2.36
CA ILE A 131 -26.13 4.96 1.82
C ILE A 131 -27.03 4.11 2.72
N SER A 132 -28.31 4.04 2.41
CA SER A 132 -29.30 3.25 3.16
C SER A 132 -29.27 1.75 2.79
N ASN A 133 -28.89 1.42 1.56
CA ASN A 133 -28.76 0.04 1.07
C ASN A 133 -27.46 -0.14 0.29
N PRO A 134 -26.35 -0.53 0.96
CA PRO A 134 -25.03 -0.60 0.32
C PRO A 134 -24.93 -1.67 -0.77
N LEU A 135 -25.70 -2.76 -0.70
CA LEU A 135 -25.71 -3.77 -1.75
C LEU A 135 -26.33 -3.23 -3.05
N TYR A 136 -27.42 -2.48 -2.92
CA TYR A 136 -28.06 -1.83 -4.05
C TYR A 136 -27.15 -0.73 -4.64
N THR A 137 -26.48 0.06 -3.79
CA THR A 137 -25.49 1.04 -4.24
C THR A 137 -24.33 0.40 -4.99
N LEU A 138 -23.83 -0.75 -4.51
CA LEU A 138 -22.80 -1.52 -5.22
C LEU A 138 -23.29 -2.02 -6.59
N GLU A 139 -24.51 -2.52 -6.68
CA GLU A 139 -25.12 -2.95 -7.94
C GLU A 139 -25.15 -1.80 -8.95
N GLU A 140 -25.56 -0.63 -8.54
CA GLU A 140 -25.55 0.58 -9.38
C GLU A 140 -24.14 1.01 -9.79
N ILE A 141 -23.14 0.94 -8.88
CA ILE A 141 -21.75 1.23 -9.19
C ILE A 141 -21.22 0.26 -10.25
N PHE A 142 -21.46 -1.03 -10.10
CA PHE A 142 -21.05 -2.02 -11.09
C PHE A 142 -21.82 -1.86 -12.42
N ALA A 143 -23.07 -1.42 -12.40
CA ALA A 143 -23.80 -1.05 -13.60
C ALA A 143 -23.17 0.17 -14.32
N CYS A 144 -22.64 1.15 -13.58
CA CYS A 144 -21.86 2.24 -14.17
C CYS A 144 -20.60 1.75 -14.87
N LEU A 145 -19.88 0.81 -14.27
CA LEU A 145 -18.68 0.21 -14.90
C LEU A 145 -19.04 -0.55 -16.18
N GLU A 146 -20.13 -1.32 -16.15
CA GLU A 146 -20.56 -2.11 -17.30
C GLU A 146 -21.05 -1.23 -18.46
N GLN A 147 -21.71 -0.09 -18.18
CA GLN A 147 -22.25 0.83 -19.19
C GLN A 147 -21.23 1.87 -19.68
N ALA A 148 -20.03 1.90 -19.14
CA ALA A 148 -19.02 2.83 -19.57
C ALA A 148 -18.62 2.62 -21.04
N ASP A 149 -18.33 3.71 -21.73
CA ASP A 149 -18.00 3.72 -23.17
C ASP A 149 -16.59 3.15 -23.47
N LYS A 150 -15.75 3.00 -22.48
CA LYS A 150 -14.45 2.33 -22.53
C LYS A 150 -14.36 1.28 -21.43
N LYS A 151 -13.54 0.25 -21.64
CA LYS A 151 -13.24 -0.72 -20.58
C LYS A 151 -12.64 -0.03 -19.36
N CYS A 152 -13.05 -0.47 -18.20
CA CYS A 152 -12.60 0.03 -16.91
C CYS A 152 -11.46 -0.83 -16.34
N ILE A 153 -10.52 -0.19 -15.66
CA ILE A 153 -9.53 -0.85 -14.80
C ILE A 153 -9.77 -0.33 -13.39
N VAL A 154 -10.11 -1.22 -12.48
CA VAL A 154 -10.39 -0.87 -11.07
C VAL A 154 -9.28 -1.44 -10.20
N ALA A 155 -8.45 -0.58 -9.64
CA ALA A 155 -7.42 -0.93 -8.67
C ALA A 155 -7.96 -0.75 -7.24
N ILE A 156 -7.90 -1.83 -6.45
CA ILE A 156 -8.34 -1.83 -5.05
C ILE A 156 -7.13 -2.19 -4.18
N ASP A 157 -6.59 -1.18 -3.49
CA ASP A 157 -5.46 -1.37 -2.59
C ASP A 157 -5.95 -1.81 -1.19
N GLU A 158 -5.11 -2.60 -0.50
CA GLU A 158 -5.35 -3.22 0.79
C GLU A 158 -6.62 -4.10 0.82
N PHE A 159 -6.83 -4.87 -0.25
CA PHE A 159 -8.05 -5.66 -0.49
C PHE A 159 -8.37 -6.66 0.63
N GLN A 160 -7.39 -7.16 1.40
CA GLN A 160 -7.64 -8.00 2.55
C GLN A 160 -8.54 -7.36 3.61
N GLN A 161 -8.69 -6.02 3.58
CA GLN A 161 -9.53 -5.29 4.52
C GLN A 161 -10.99 -5.76 4.51
N ILE A 162 -11.51 -6.23 3.37
CA ILE A 162 -12.88 -6.78 3.30
C ILE A 162 -13.11 -8.00 4.20
N GLY A 163 -12.03 -8.72 4.55
CA GLY A 163 -12.09 -9.86 5.47
C GLY A 163 -12.35 -9.47 6.93
N TYR A 164 -12.19 -8.19 7.26
CA TYR A 164 -12.45 -7.65 8.61
C TYR A 164 -13.83 -7.00 8.74
N TYR A 165 -14.61 -6.90 7.66
CA TYR A 165 -15.93 -6.31 7.71
C TYR A 165 -16.91 -7.17 8.53
N PRO A 166 -17.84 -6.56 9.28
CA PRO A 166 -18.82 -7.29 10.08
C PRO A 166 -19.85 -8.04 9.22
N GLU A 167 -20.02 -7.62 7.96
CA GLU A 167 -20.97 -8.24 7.04
C GLU A 167 -20.47 -9.63 6.59
N LYS A 168 -21.33 -10.63 6.80
CA LYS A 168 -21.01 -12.00 6.39
C LYS A 168 -20.96 -12.14 4.87
N ASN A 169 -20.05 -12.98 4.39
CA ASN A 169 -19.92 -13.35 2.98
C ASN A 169 -19.53 -12.20 2.03
N MET A 170 -18.87 -11.15 2.52
CA MET A 170 -18.50 -10.00 1.71
C MET A 170 -17.65 -10.38 0.48
N GLU A 171 -16.75 -11.36 0.63
CA GLU A 171 -15.97 -11.88 -0.50
C GLU A 171 -16.87 -12.48 -1.59
N ALA A 172 -17.87 -13.26 -1.20
CA ALA A 172 -18.80 -13.89 -2.16
C ALA A 172 -19.66 -12.82 -2.88
N VAL A 173 -20.09 -11.80 -2.16
CA VAL A 173 -20.84 -10.67 -2.71
C VAL A 173 -20.00 -9.94 -3.77
N LEU A 174 -18.80 -9.47 -3.41
CA LEU A 174 -17.93 -8.78 -4.35
C LEU A 174 -17.52 -9.67 -5.53
N ARG A 175 -17.22 -10.95 -5.27
CA ARG A 175 -16.89 -11.89 -6.33
C ARG A 175 -18.02 -12.01 -7.36
N THR A 176 -19.28 -12.00 -6.91
CA THR A 176 -20.43 -12.07 -7.80
C THR A 176 -20.54 -10.85 -8.72
N TYR A 177 -20.36 -9.64 -8.17
CA TYR A 177 -20.38 -8.41 -8.97
C TYR A 177 -19.22 -8.38 -9.96
N ILE A 178 -18.00 -8.70 -9.50
CA ILE A 178 -16.79 -8.70 -10.33
C ILE A 178 -16.91 -9.70 -11.49
N GLN A 179 -17.43 -10.89 -11.26
CA GLN A 179 -17.64 -11.89 -12.31
C GLN A 179 -18.66 -11.49 -13.37
N ARG A 180 -19.69 -10.75 -12.97
CA ARG A 180 -20.75 -10.29 -13.88
C ARG A 180 -20.34 -9.06 -14.68
N CYS A 181 -19.38 -8.29 -14.22
CA CYS A 181 -18.92 -7.09 -14.89
C CYS A 181 -17.92 -7.45 -15.99
N SER A 182 -18.38 -7.45 -17.23
CA SER A 182 -17.58 -7.81 -18.41
C SER A 182 -16.73 -6.65 -18.93
N ASN A 183 -17.11 -5.42 -18.59
CA ASN A 183 -16.46 -4.19 -19.04
C ASN A 183 -15.42 -3.63 -18.06
N ALA A 184 -15.10 -4.38 -16.98
CA ALA A 184 -14.06 -3.99 -16.02
C ALA A 184 -13.11 -5.13 -15.70
N ASN A 185 -11.81 -4.79 -15.55
CA ASN A 185 -10.78 -5.68 -15.03
C ASN A 185 -10.23 -5.11 -13.72
N PHE A 186 -9.76 -5.99 -12.83
CA PHE A 186 -9.43 -5.62 -11.47
C PHE A 186 -7.96 -5.88 -11.14
N ILE A 187 -7.34 -4.89 -10.49
CA ILE A 187 -6.05 -5.01 -9.84
C ILE A 187 -6.30 -5.01 -8.33
N PHE A 188 -6.13 -6.15 -7.71
CA PHE A 188 -6.17 -6.25 -6.25
C PHE A 188 -4.76 -6.10 -5.71
N SER A 189 -4.62 -5.42 -4.58
CA SER A 189 -3.33 -5.37 -3.92
C SER A 189 -3.48 -5.42 -2.40
N GLY A 190 -2.45 -5.93 -1.73
CA GLY A 190 -2.47 -6.01 -0.28
C GLY A 190 -1.10 -6.22 0.34
N SER A 191 -0.97 -5.77 1.56
CA SER A 191 0.27 -5.85 2.34
C SER A 191 0.31 -7.05 3.30
N GLU A 192 -0.83 -7.60 3.68
CA GLU A 192 -0.94 -8.80 4.49
C GLU A 192 -0.91 -10.04 3.60
N ARG A 193 0.30 -10.44 3.19
CA ARG A 193 0.53 -11.51 2.22
C ARG A 193 -0.25 -12.79 2.54
N HIS A 194 -0.31 -13.17 3.81
CA HIS A 194 -0.96 -14.41 4.22
C HIS A 194 -2.49 -14.35 3.97
N LEU A 195 -3.16 -13.24 4.30
CA LEU A 195 -4.60 -13.09 4.07
C LEU A 195 -4.94 -13.04 2.57
N ILE A 196 -4.17 -12.27 1.79
CA ILE A 196 -4.34 -12.23 0.34
C ILE A 196 -4.10 -13.62 -0.30
N THR A 197 -3.07 -14.36 0.14
CA THR A 197 -2.83 -15.72 -0.33
C THR A 197 -3.99 -16.64 0.00
N GLU A 198 -4.51 -16.57 1.23
CA GLU A 198 -5.69 -17.32 1.65
C GLU A 198 -6.89 -17.01 0.76
N MET A 199 -7.21 -15.72 0.54
CA MET A 199 -8.36 -15.29 -0.26
C MET A 199 -8.32 -15.79 -1.71
N PHE A 200 -7.14 -15.76 -2.36
CA PHE A 200 -7.01 -16.07 -3.79
C PHE A 200 -6.47 -17.47 -4.11
N SER A 201 -5.88 -18.20 -3.16
CA SER A 201 -5.28 -19.52 -3.38
C SER A 201 -5.99 -20.67 -2.68
N GLU A 202 -6.81 -20.41 -1.66
CA GLU A 202 -7.53 -21.47 -0.96
C GLU A 202 -8.84 -21.83 -1.69
N LYS A 203 -9.03 -23.14 -1.96
CA LYS A 203 -10.18 -23.65 -2.71
C LYS A 203 -11.54 -23.33 -2.09
N ALA A 204 -11.59 -23.16 -0.77
CA ALA A 204 -12.82 -22.83 -0.03
C ALA A 204 -13.20 -21.35 -0.10
N ARG A 205 -12.34 -20.48 -0.61
CA ARG A 205 -12.57 -19.03 -0.65
C ARG A 205 -13.24 -18.61 -1.96
N PRO A 206 -14.12 -17.60 -1.92
CA PRO A 206 -14.84 -17.11 -3.11
C PRO A 206 -13.92 -16.64 -4.25
N PHE A 207 -12.78 -16.03 -3.92
CA PHE A 207 -11.82 -15.52 -4.92
C PHE A 207 -10.81 -16.55 -5.42
N TYR A 208 -10.96 -17.84 -5.05
CA TYR A 208 -10.06 -18.88 -5.54
C TYR A 208 -9.89 -18.83 -7.07
N ASN A 209 -8.63 -18.79 -7.54
CA ASN A 209 -8.26 -18.74 -8.96
C ASN A 209 -8.96 -17.63 -9.78
N SER A 210 -9.32 -16.52 -9.17
CA SER A 210 -10.02 -15.41 -9.86
C SER A 210 -9.11 -14.33 -10.42
N ALA A 211 -7.83 -14.37 -10.10
CA ALA A 211 -6.83 -13.42 -10.57
C ALA A 211 -5.42 -14.06 -10.61
N ASP A 212 -4.55 -13.56 -11.45
CA ASP A 212 -3.14 -13.97 -11.49
C ASP A 212 -2.39 -13.34 -10.32
N ILE A 213 -1.65 -14.17 -9.58
CA ILE A 213 -0.93 -13.72 -8.39
C ILE A 213 0.49 -13.30 -8.76
N MET A 214 0.86 -12.09 -8.40
CA MET A 214 2.20 -11.53 -8.56
C MET A 214 2.77 -11.12 -7.21
N ASN A 215 3.87 -11.75 -6.83
CA ASN A 215 4.67 -11.33 -5.69
C ASN A 215 5.59 -10.18 -6.12
N LEU A 216 5.55 -9.08 -5.36
CA LEU A 216 6.46 -7.96 -5.53
C LEU A 216 7.49 -7.99 -4.40
N ASP A 217 8.72 -8.33 -4.75
CA ASP A 217 9.84 -8.33 -3.82
C ASP A 217 10.52 -6.95 -3.75
N VAL A 218 11.49 -6.77 -2.86
CA VAL A 218 12.32 -5.56 -2.79
C VAL A 218 13.08 -5.35 -4.11
N ILE A 219 13.36 -4.11 -4.47
CA ILE A 219 14.19 -3.80 -5.64
C ILE A 219 15.60 -4.32 -5.37
N PRO A 220 16.21 -5.09 -6.29
CA PRO A 220 17.59 -5.56 -6.12
C PRO A 220 18.56 -4.41 -5.87
N ILE A 221 19.55 -4.63 -4.99
CA ILE A 221 20.48 -3.59 -4.57
C ILE A 221 21.29 -3.00 -5.73
N ASP A 222 21.71 -3.82 -6.68
CA ASP A 222 22.43 -3.40 -7.88
C ASP A 222 21.60 -2.42 -8.72
N ARG A 223 20.33 -2.72 -8.91
CA ARG A 223 19.36 -1.86 -9.63
C ARG A 223 19.09 -0.56 -8.90
N TYR A 224 18.92 -0.64 -7.58
CA TYR A 224 18.71 0.56 -6.80
C TYR A 224 19.93 1.47 -6.76
N THR A 225 21.13 0.87 -6.67
CA THR A 225 22.41 1.59 -6.69
C THR A 225 22.63 2.31 -8.02
N GLU A 226 22.43 1.62 -9.16
CA GLU A 226 22.52 2.22 -10.50
C GLU A 226 21.55 3.41 -10.63
N PHE A 227 20.31 3.25 -10.18
CA PHE A 227 19.31 4.30 -10.19
C PHE A 227 19.70 5.51 -9.33
N ALA A 228 20.15 5.27 -8.09
CA ALA A 228 20.48 6.35 -7.16
C ALA A 228 21.69 7.15 -7.65
N ILE A 229 22.77 6.48 -8.08
CA ILE A 229 23.97 7.14 -8.66
C ILE A 229 23.56 7.95 -9.90
N GLY A 230 22.76 7.36 -10.80
CA GLY A 230 22.30 8.07 -12.00
C GLY A 230 21.52 9.35 -11.68
N LEU A 231 20.68 9.33 -10.64
CA LEU A 231 19.98 10.54 -10.20
C LEU A 231 20.91 11.59 -9.60
N PHE A 232 21.87 11.19 -8.76
CA PHE A 232 22.85 12.16 -8.22
C PHE A 232 23.65 12.81 -9.35
N HIS A 233 24.18 12.03 -10.28
CA HIS A 233 24.94 12.52 -11.43
C HIS A 233 24.13 13.46 -12.32
N HIS A 234 22.84 13.19 -12.54
CA HIS A 234 21.95 14.04 -13.33
C HIS A 234 21.87 15.47 -12.78
N PHE A 235 22.11 15.64 -11.49
CA PHE A 235 22.07 16.93 -10.80
C PHE A 235 23.46 17.45 -10.36
N ASP A 236 24.53 17.00 -11.02
CA ASP A 236 25.93 17.40 -10.75
C ASP A 236 26.33 17.13 -9.29
N LYS A 237 25.90 16.01 -8.72
CA LYS A 237 26.22 15.49 -7.39
C LYS A 237 26.72 14.06 -7.52
N ASP A 238 27.33 13.50 -6.45
CA ASP A 238 27.76 12.11 -6.43
C ASP A 238 27.38 11.43 -5.12
N ILE A 239 27.34 10.10 -5.11
CA ILE A 239 27.11 9.26 -3.94
C ILE A 239 27.91 7.98 -4.05
N GLN A 240 28.57 7.57 -2.97
CA GLN A 240 29.31 6.32 -2.92
C GLN A 240 28.36 5.10 -2.91
N ALA A 241 28.72 4.05 -3.63
CA ALA A 241 27.94 2.80 -3.66
C ALA A 241 27.81 2.17 -2.26
N GLU A 242 28.86 2.27 -1.44
CA GLU A 242 28.88 1.82 -0.04
C GLU A 242 27.86 2.56 0.83
N ALA A 243 27.66 3.86 0.59
CA ALA A 243 26.68 4.70 1.27
C ALA A 243 25.25 4.25 0.94
N ILE A 244 24.97 3.94 -0.34
CA ILE A 244 23.70 3.37 -0.77
C ILE A 244 23.50 1.99 -0.14
N ALA A 245 24.53 1.13 -0.15
CA ALA A 245 24.50 -0.20 0.43
C ALA A 245 24.20 -0.16 1.95
N LEU A 246 24.78 0.79 2.67
CA LEU A 246 24.50 1.01 4.09
C LEU A 246 23.01 1.27 4.33
N ALA A 247 22.41 2.23 3.61
CA ALA A 247 20.98 2.51 3.71
C ALA A 247 20.13 1.30 3.33
N TYR A 248 20.48 0.61 2.23
CA TYR A 248 19.76 -0.55 1.74
C TYR A 248 19.74 -1.70 2.75
N HIS A 249 20.89 -2.07 3.31
CA HIS A 249 20.99 -3.16 4.28
C HIS A 249 20.35 -2.80 5.63
N THR A 250 20.49 -1.54 6.07
CA THR A 250 19.87 -1.07 7.30
C THR A 250 18.35 -1.23 7.27
N PHE A 251 17.72 -0.97 6.13
CA PHE A 251 16.26 -1.08 5.95
C PHE A 251 15.85 -2.33 5.14
N GLY A 252 16.72 -3.31 4.93
CA GLY A 252 16.39 -4.57 4.28
C GLY A 252 15.72 -4.42 2.91
N GLY A 253 16.11 -3.44 2.12
CA GLY A 253 15.52 -3.15 0.80
C GLY A 253 14.17 -2.43 0.84
N ASN A 254 13.69 -1.96 2.00
CA ASN A 254 12.44 -1.24 2.12
C ASN A 254 12.51 0.11 1.40
N THR A 255 11.86 0.19 0.25
CA THR A 255 11.95 1.32 -0.67
C THR A 255 11.59 2.66 -0.02
N TYR A 256 10.59 2.70 0.86
CA TYR A 256 10.16 3.93 1.51
C TYR A 256 11.26 4.55 2.38
N TYR A 257 11.92 3.73 3.22
CA TYR A 257 12.99 4.25 4.09
C TYR A 257 14.25 4.58 3.33
N ILE A 258 14.60 3.76 2.34
CA ILE A 258 15.76 4.04 1.50
C ILE A 258 15.56 5.34 0.73
N GLN A 259 14.37 5.56 0.12
CA GLN A 259 14.03 6.83 -0.54
C GLN A 259 14.13 8.01 0.42
N LYS A 260 13.69 7.84 1.67
CA LYS A 260 13.76 8.89 2.68
C LYS A 260 15.20 9.28 3.02
N VAL A 261 16.08 8.27 3.15
CA VAL A 261 17.52 8.51 3.38
C VAL A 261 18.15 9.16 2.16
N MET A 262 17.86 8.67 0.94
CA MET A 262 18.40 9.26 -0.29
C MET A 262 17.90 10.69 -0.53
N HIS A 263 16.64 10.97 -0.17
CA HIS A 263 16.09 12.33 -0.22
C HIS A 263 16.90 13.31 0.64
N GLU A 264 17.17 12.93 1.88
CA GLU A 264 17.97 13.76 2.80
C GLU A 264 19.42 13.86 2.36
N ALA A 265 20.03 12.76 1.91
CA ALA A 265 21.38 12.75 1.38
C ALA A 265 21.51 13.69 0.17
N PHE A 266 20.54 13.63 -0.75
CA PHE A 266 20.51 14.51 -1.91
C PHE A 266 20.40 16.00 -1.52
N ASN A 267 19.57 16.33 -0.51
CA ASN A 267 19.43 17.71 -0.02
C ASN A 267 20.70 18.22 0.65
N GLN A 268 21.42 17.37 1.38
CA GLN A 268 22.62 17.75 2.14
C GLN A 268 23.91 17.75 1.30
N THR A 269 23.87 17.12 0.12
CA THR A 269 25.03 17.10 -0.79
C THR A 269 25.04 18.36 -1.66
N ASP A 270 26.12 19.13 -1.60
CA ASP A 270 26.34 20.30 -2.45
C ASP A 270 26.55 19.89 -3.92
N PRO A 271 26.37 20.80 -4.89
CA PRO A 271 26.81 20.56 -6.28
C PRO A 271 28.30 20.19 -6.32
N LYS A 272 28.63 19.12 -7.06
CA LYS A 272 29.96 18.49 -7.12
C LYS A 272 30.42 17.86 -5.80
N GLY A 273 29.56 17.81 -4.79
CA GLY A 273 29.82 17.08 -3.55
C GLY A 273 29.53 15.60 -3.69
N VAL A 274 30.00 14.82 -2.72
CA VAL A 274 29.86 13.36 -2.66
C VAL A 274 29.20 12.97 -1.34
N ALA A 275 28.07 12.28 -1.40
CA ALA A 275 27.47 11.66 -0.22
C ALA A 275 28.22 10.36 0.12
N ASP A 276 28.70 10.26 1.35
CA ASP A 276 29.44 9.11 1.86
C ASP A 276 28.67 8.32 2.94
N SER A 277 29.26 7.26 3.44
CA SER A 277 28.64 6.40 4.46
C SER A 277 28.48 7.12 5.82
N GLU A 278 29.33 8.10 6.16
CA GLU A 278 29.22 8.86 7.41
C GLU A 278 28.00 9.77 7.37
N MET A 279 27.75 10.44 6.23
CA MET A 279 26.55 11.24 6.00
C MET A 279 25.29 10.37 6.11
N ILE A 280 25.27 9.19 5.48
CA ILE A 280 24.12 8.26 5.54
C ILE A 280 23.85 7.79 6.97
N ASP A 281 24.88 7.43 7.74
CA ASP A 281 24.72 7.03 9.13
C ASP A 281 24.16 8.18 10.00
N ALA A 282 24.65 9.40 9.81
CA ALA A 282 24.14 10.58 10.48
C ALA A 282 22.67 10.85 10.14
N ILE A 283 22.27 10.71 8.87
CA ILE A 283 20.88 10.85 8.41
C ILE A 283 20.00 9.80 9.08
N ILE A 284 20.41 8.52 9.10
CA ILE A 284 19.65 7.43 9.72
C ILE A 284 19.44 7.72 11.20
N ARG A 285 20.48 8.15 11.92
CA ARG A 285 20.38 8.53 13.34
C ARG A 285 19.43 9.70 13.56
N SER A 286 19.49 10.75 12.73
CA SER A 286 18.55 11.87 12.79
C SER A 286 17.12 11.41 12.58
N LEU A 287 16.85 10.58 11.58
CA LEU A 287 15.52 10.04 11.32
C LEU A 287 14.97 9.22 12.50
N ILE A 288 15.82 8.50 13.22
CA ILE A 288 15.42 7.75 14.42
C ILE A 288 15.05 8.74 15.54
N LEU A 289 15.91 9.75 15.81
CA LEU A 289 15.70 10.73 16.86
C LEU A 289 14.47 11.62 16.61
N ASP A 290 14.23 12.03 15.38
CA ASP A 290 13.04 12.79 14.99
C ASP A 290 11.73 12.05 15.28
N ASN A 291 11.76 10.73 15.35
CA ASN A 291 10.61 9.88 15.67
C ASN A 291 10.56 9.43 17.14
N ASP A 292 11.51 9.84 17.98
CA ASP A 292 11.59 9.41 19.39
C ASP A 292 10.29 9.69 20.16
N ARG A 293 9.76 10.89 20.08
CA ARG A 293 8.51 11.27 20.75
C ARG A 293 7.34 10.37 20.32
N LYS A 294 7.21 10.11 19.01
CA LYS A 294 6.16 9.25 18.46
C LYS A 294 6.29 7.83 18.98
N PHE A 295 7.49 7.26 18.96
CA PHE A 295 7.72 5.89 19.40
C PHE A 295 7.56 5.75 20.91
N SER A 296 8.02 6.73 21.69
CA SER A 296 7.81 6.79 23.15
C SER A 296 6.32 6.85 23.50
N GLU A 297 5.53 7.62 22.75
CA GLU A 297 4.08 7.69 22.96
C GLU A 297 3.40 6.34 22.64
N ILE A 298 3.80 5.65 21.56
CA ILE A 298 3.29 4.30 21.25
C ILE A 298 3.64 3.33 22.41
N LEU A 299 4.89 3.33 22.87
CA LEU A 299 5.31 2.47 24.00
C LEU A 299 4.53 2.78 25.28
N SER A 300 4.20 4.04 25.57
CA SER A 300 3.49 4.42 26.78
C SER A 300 2.14 3.72 26.94
N ARG A 301 1.49 3.40 25.82
CA ARG A 301 0.18 2.72 25.76
C ARG A 301 0.26 1.20 25.92
N LEU A 302 1.47 0.62 25.89
CA LEU A 302 1.66 -0.83 26.00
C LEU A 302 1.82 -1.26 27.45
N THR A 303 1.31 -2.45 27.75
CA THR A 303 1.56 -3.12 29.04
C THR A 303 3.01 -3.60 29.14
N LEU A 304 3.51 -3.84 30.35
CA LEU A 304 4.88 -4.31 30.56
C LEU A 304 5.22 -5.58 29.75
N PRO A 305 4.38 -6.65 29.76
CA PRO A 305 4.67 -7.83 28.94
C PRO A 305 4.71 -7.56 27.42
N GLN A 306 3.92 -6.61 26.93
CA GLN A 306 3.94 -6.21 25.51
C GLN A 306 5.24 -5.48 25.18
N LYS A 307 5.70 -4.57 26.05
CA LYS A 307 7.00 -3.88 25.88
C LYS A 307 8.16 -4.86 25.90
N GLU A 308 8.21 -5.75 26.90
CA GLU A 308 9.25 -6.77 27.02
C GLU A 308 9.35 -7.64 25.76
N LEU A 309 8.19 -8.08 25.24
CA LEU A 309 8.15 -8.88 24.01
C LEU A 309 8.55 -8.06 22.78
N LEU A 310 8.12 -6.79 22.68
CA LEU A 310 8.48 -5.91 21.58
C LEU A 310 9.99 -5.68 21.51
N TYR A 311 10.64 -5.40 22.64
CA TYR A 311 12.09 -5.29 22.74
C TYR A 311 12.80 -6.61 22.40
N ALA A 312 12.26 -7.75 22.84
CA ALA A 312 12.81 -9.05 22.53
C ALA A 312 12.80 -9.33 21.00
N ILE A 313 11.69 -9.01 20.34
CA ILE A 313 11.55 -9.17 18.88
C ILE A 313 12.49 -8.19 18.15
N ALA A 314 12.55 -6.93 18.56
CA ALA A 314 13.46 -5.95 17.98
C ALA A 314 14.91 -6.39 18.08
N LYS A 315 15.35 -6.86 19.25
CA LYS A 315 16.72 -7.36 19.48
C LYS A 315 17.04 -8.60 18.67
N ALA A 316 16.06 -9.50 18.46
CA ALA A 316 16.22 -10.70 17.63
C ALA A 316 16.23 -10.37 16.13
N GLY A 317 15.64 -9.23 15.70
CA GLY A 317 15.43 -8.86 14.31
C GLY A 317 14.33 -9.69 13.66
N MET A 318 14.57 -11.01 13.51
CA MET A 318 13.61 -12.02 13.05
C MET A 318 13.43 -13.08 14.12
N ALA A 319 12.35 -12.99 14.90
CA ALA A 319 12.10 -13.87 16.04
C ALA A 319 11.26 -15.09 15.62
N LYS A 320 11.76 -16.29 15.89
CA LYS A 320 11.05 -17.56 15.68
C LYS A 320 10.79 -18.24 17.02
N LYS A 321 9.72 -19.06 17.08
CA LYS A 321 9.38 -19.86 18.27
C LYS A 321 9.35 -19.01 19.57
N ILE A 322 8.76 -17.82 19.51
CA ILE A 322 8.77 -16.81 20.59
C ILE A 322 8.20 -17.33 21.93
N THR A 323 7.38 -18.38 21.92
CA THR A 323 6.81 -19.04 23.11
C THR A 323 7.68 -20.17 23.67
N SER A 324 8.82 -20.48 23.02
CA SER A 324 9.72 -21.56 23.49
C SER A 324 10.43 -21.16 24.78
N ALA A 325 10.75 -22.16 25.64
CA ALA A 325 11.50 -21.94 26.86
C ALA A 325 12.87 -21.27 26.60
N ALA A 326 13.52 -21.60 25.47
CA ALA A 326 14.79 -21.01 25.08
C ALA A 326 14.67 -19.51 24.78
N PHE A 327 13.65 -19.08 24.01
CA PHE A 327 13.42 -17.68 23.69
C PHE A 327 13.03 -16.88 24.94
N ILE A 328 12.12 -17.43 25.76
CA ILE A 328 11.67 -16.83 27.01
C ILE A 328 12.86 -16.59 27.95
N LYS A 329 13.70 -17.62 28.16
CA LYS A 329 14.90 -17.50 29.00
C LYS A 329 15.93 -16.51 28.43
N LYS A 330 16.18 -16.56 27.12
CA LYS A 330 17.14 -15.66 26.45
C LYS A 330 16.78 -14.18 26.60
N HIS A 331 15.48 -13.86 26.59
CA HIS A 331 14.99 -12.50 26.60
C HIS A 331 14.35 -12.09 27.94
N ASN A 332 14.48 -12.91 28.98
CA ASN A 332 13.95 -12.65 30.33
C ASN A 332 12.44 -12.39 30.37
N LEU A 333 11.67 -13.09 29.52
CA LEU A 333 10.23 -12.97 29.47
C LEU A 333 9.57 -13.81 30.55
N ARG A 334 8.30 -13.50 30.92
CA ARG A 334 7.63 -14.11 32.07
C ARG A 334 7.25 -15.57 31.84
N SER A 335 6.42 -15.84 30.83
CA SER A 335 5.90 -17.19 30.53
C SER A 335 5.42 -17.29 29.10
N GLY A 336 5.25 -18.52 28.59
CA GLY A 336 4.72 -18.76 27.25
C GLY A 336 3.30 -18.20 27.05
N SER A 337 2.44 -18.32 28.05
CA SER A 337 1.07 -17.77 28.01
C SER A 337 1.06 -16.24 27.97
N SER A 338 1.93 -15.59 28.76
CA SER A 338 2.12 -14.13 28.73
C SER A 338 2.59 -13.66 27.35
N VAL A 339 3.58 -14.36 26.75
CA VAL A 339 4.07 -14.08 25.40
C VAL A 339 2.96 -14.23 24.36
N GLN A 340 2.13 -15.28 24.48
CA GLN A 340 1.03 -15.55 23.54
C GLN A 340 -0.05 -14.46 23.60
N SER A 341 -0.40 -13.99 24.80
CA SER A 341 -1.32 -12.88 24.99
C SER A 341 -0.75 -11.56 24.46
N ALA A 342 0.53 -11.29 24.74
CA ALA A 342 1.20 -10.07 24.31
C ALA A 342 1.33 -10.00 22.77
N ILE A 343 1.75 -11.11 22.12
CA ILE A 343 1.92 -11.12 20.65
C ILE A 343 0.60 -10.89 19.92
N LYS A 344 -0.51 -11.46 20.42
CA LYS A 344 -1.83 -11.25 19.83
C LYS A 344 -2.16 -9.76 19.76
N LYS A 345 -1.91 -9.00 20.84
CA LYS A 345 -2.15 -7.55 20.88
C LYS A 345 -1.15 -6.75 20.04
N LEU A 346 0.13 -7.14 20.01
CA LEU A 346 1.13 -6.48 19.20
C LEU A 346 0.84 -6.63 17.68
N LEU A 347 0.31 -7.78 17.28
CA LEU A 347 -0.17 -8.01 15.90
C LEU A 347 -1.43 -7.17 15.61
N GLU A 348 -2.40 -7.15 16.53
CA GLU A 348 -3.63 -6.32 16.41
C GLU A 348 -3.31 -4.82 16.30
N TYR A 349 -2.29 -4.35 17.02
CA TYR A 349 -1.81 -2.97 16.95
C TYR A 349 -0.89 -2.70 15.75
N HIS A 350 -0.64 -3.68 14.91
CA HIS A 350 0.30 -3.60 13.78
C HIS A 350 1.72 -3.11 14.17
N LEU A 351 2.16 -3.39 15.38
CA LEU A 351 3.52 -3.11 15.84
C LEU A 351 4.49 -4.23 15.47
N VAL A 352 3.96 -5.44 15.36
CA VAL A 352 4.68 -6.64 14.93
C VAL A 352 3.94 -7.25 13.75
N SER A 353 4.69 -7.69 12.76
CA SER A 353 4.20 -8.48 11.63
C SER A 353 4.74 -9.89 11.70
N THR A 354 4.05 -10.83 11.03
CA THR A 354 4.48 -12.22 10.97
C THR A 354 4.49 -12.74 9.54
N SER A 355 5.49 -13.56 9.22
CA SER A 355 5.59 -14.30 7.96
C SER A 355 6.22 -15.66 8.25
N GLN A 356 5.57 -16.75 7.83
CA GLN A 356 6.05 -18.11 8.05
C GLN A 356 6.50 -18.37 9.49
N ALA A 357 5.65 -18.01 10.46
CA ALA A 357 5.91 -18.12 11.91
C ALA A 357 7.17 -17.37 12.39
N THR A 358 7.63 -16.39 11.63
CA THR A 358 8.70 -15.46 11.99
C THR A 358 8.10 -14.10 12.31
N TYR A 359 8.41 -13.53 13.48
CA TYR A 359 7.91 -12.25 13.96
C TYR A 359 8.98 -11.18 13.82
N TYR A 360 8.60 -9.99 13.38
CA TYR A 360 9.49 -8.84 13.21
C TYR A 360 8.72 -7.53 13.46
N ILE A 361 9.45 -6.47 13.79
CA ILE A 361 8.86 -5.15 13.99
C ILE A 361 8.38 -4.62 12.62
N ASP A 362 7.11 -4.23 12.54
CA ASP A 362 6.50 -3.78 11.28
C ASP A 362 7.14 -2.48 10.76
N ASP A 363 7.34 -1.50 11.63
CA ASP A 363 8.05 -0.27 11.32
C ASP A 363 9.55 -0.44 11.58
N GLN A 364 10.34 -0.54 10.50
CA GLN A 364 11.79 -0.79 10.62
C GLN A 364 12.53 0.31 11.36
N LEU A 365 12.10 1.58 11.23
CA LEU A 365 12.70 2.69 11.97
C LEU A 365 12.44 2.56 13.47
N MET A 366 11.22 2.14 13.86
CA MET A 366 10.92 1.79 15.24
C MET A 366 11.78 0.60 15.72
N GLY A 367 11.98 -0.39 14.84
CA GLY A 367 12.86 -1.52 15.12
C GLY A 367 14.30 -1.14 15.42
N LEU A 368 14.83 -0.13 14.71
CA LEU A 368 16.16 0.45 14.98
C LEU A 368 16.15 1.23 16.29
N TRP A 369 15.16 2.09 16.50
CA TRP A 369 15.00 2.88 17.73
C TRP A 369 14.93 1.99 18.99
N LEU A 370 14.21 0.86 18.96
CA LEU A 370 14.13 -0.08 20.06
C LEU A 370 15.46 -0.79 20.38
N LYS A 371 16.48 -0.68 19.54
CA LYS A 371 17.82 -1.25 19.73
C LYS A 371 18.83 -0.26 20.29
N MET A 372 18.50 1.05 20.26
CA MET A 372 19.33 2.11 20.88
C MET A 372 19.21 2.04 22.41
#